data_35dc1b1199be27a4769993f317bb3fc3
#
_entry.id   35dc1b1199be27a4769993f317bb3fc3
#
_cell.length_a   1.000
_cell.length_b   1.000
_cell.length_c   1.000
_cell.angle_alpha   90.00
_cell.angle_beta   90.00
_cell.angle_gamma   90.00
#
_symmetry.space_group_name_H-M   'P 1'
#
loop_
_entity.id
_entity.type
_entity.pdbx_description
1 polymer ?
#
loop_
_entity_poly.entity_id
_entity_poly.type
_entity_poly.pdbx_seq_one_letter_code
_entity_poly.pdbx_strand_id
1 'polypeptide(L)'
;MNTLTLEKHCWAEIDLTALRENYEYIRRTVGGPVCAVVKADAYGHGDNVIARVLQEAGAAGFAVSSLGEGRHLRRGGITTPILILGYADPTYAAVLAANDLITTCYSTEYAQALSAAAVKAGVKVKVHLKIDTGMGRIGFAVRSGFAETIRELEALYALPGLDICGVFQHFAVADSVEPDDERYTDEQHALFAQVVERLRADGCPVGTVHCANSAAQLRHPEWRHDMTRAGIILYGLDPSNEVHFPAQQPVMSLKSVVTFVKELQPGQSVSYGRTFTADKPMRVATVCVGYADGYPRMLSGGPDRGVMAIRGQRAPVVGRVCMDQTMVDVTDIPGVKMGDEVTVFGPDGGDTADTIAAKTQTINYEVVCGLARRVPRVYKENGKICEIWNNLEET
;
A
#
# COMPACT_ATOMS: atom_id res chain seq x y z
N MET A 1 -3.41 33.87 -3.70
CA MET A 1 -3.07 32.86 -2.67
C MET A 1 -4.31 31.98 -2.50
N ASN A 2 -4.35 30.78 -3.06
CA ASN A 2 -5.41 29.83 -2.73
C ASN A 2 -5.22 29.46 -1.26
N THR A 3 -6.11 29.95 -0.40
CA THR A 3 -6.23 29.44 0.97
C THR A 3 -6.68 28.00 0.86
N LEU A 4 -5.80 27.06 1.19
CA LEU A 4 -6.14 25.65 1.32
C LEU A 4 -7.23 25.52 2.40
N THR A 5 -8.48 25.42 1.98
CA THR A 5 -9.63 25.30 2.88
C THR A 5 -10.04 23.83 2.93
N LEU A 6 -9.92 23.23 4.11
CA LEU A 6 -10.40 21.87 4.38
C LEU A 6 -11.80 21.96 4.98
N GLU A 7 -12.78 21.34 4.35
CA GLU A 7 -14.04 21.02 5.02
C GLU A 7 -13.77 19.93 6.07
N LYS A 8 -13.89 20.30 7.35
CA LYS A 8 -13.64 19.38 8.46
C LYS A 8 -14.82 18.41 8.62
N HIS A 9 -14.80 17.31 7.87
CA HIS A 9 -15.73 16.20 7.98
C HIS A 9 -14.99 14.92 8.40
N CYS A 10 -14.38 14.24 7.47
CA CYS A 10 -13.46 13.12 7.66
C CYS A 10 -12.32 13.29 6.65
N TRP A 11 -11.07 13.23 7.09
CA TRP A 11 -9.90 13.42 6.23
C TRP A 11 -8.73 12.54 6.69
N ALA A 12 -7.88 12.16 5.74
CA ALA A 12 -6.62 11.48 6.03
C ALA A 12 -5.48 12.50 6.05
N GLU A 13 -4.81 12.63 7.17
CA GLU A 13 -3.54 13.38 7.26
C GLU A 13 -2.39 12.49 6.84
N ILE A 14 -1.59 12.98 5.90
CA ILE A 14 -0.44 12.27 5.34
C ILE A 14 0.84 13.04 5.67
N ASP A 15 1.69 12.47 6.49
CA ASP A 15 2.96 13.06 6.92
C ASP A 15 4.08 12.76 5.91
N LEU A 16 4.39 13.75 5.07
CA LEU A 16 5.45 13.65 4.07
C LEU A 16 6.85 13.66 4.69
N THR A 17 6.99 14.23 5.90
CA THR A 17 8.26 14.18 6.64
C THR A 17 8.56 12.76 7.06
N ALA A 18 7.59 12.08 7.69
CA ALA A 18 7.70 10.67 8.05
C ALA A 18 7.95 9.78 6.82
N LEU A 19 7.28 10.06 5.70
CA LEU A 19 7.51 9.33 4.44
C LEU A 19 8.97 9.45 3.95
N ARG A 20 9.54 10.66 3.95
CA ARG A 20 10.95 10.88 3.56
C ARG A 20 11.91 10.20 4.51
N GLU A 21 11.68 10.27 5.81
CA GLU A 21 12.50 9.63 6.84
C GLU A 21 12.46 8.10 6.73
N ASN A 22 11.28 7.52 6.53
CA ASN A 22 11.11 6.09 6.28
C ASN A 22 11.88 5.64 5.03
N TYR A 23 11.72 6.37 3.91
CA TYR A 23 12.43 6.07 2.67
C TYR A 23 13.96 6.13 2.85
N GLU A 24 14.47 7.17 3.51
CA GLU A 24 15.90 7.35 3.75
C GLU A 24 16.45 6.26 4.70
N TYR A 25 15.69 5.86 5.71
CA TYR A 25 16.02 4.72 6.57
C TYR A 25 16.16 3.43 5.76
N ILE A 26 15.16 3.12 4.91
CA ILE A 26 15.18 1.94 4.05
C ILE A 26 16.39 1.98 3.11
N ARG A 27 16.60 3.10 2.42
CA ARG A 27 17.69 3.29 1.47
C ARG A 27 19.06 3.07 2.11
N ARG A 28 19.27 3.58 3.32
CA ARG A 28 20.52 3.38 4.10
C ARG A 28 20.70 1.94 4.54
N THR A 29 19.66 1.30 5.02
CA THR A 29 19.69 -0.10 5.48
C THR A 29 20.00 -1.06 4.34
N VAL A 30 19.35 -0.86 3.20
CA VAL A 30 19.55 -1.70 1.99
C VAL A 30 20.91 -1.42 1.34
N GLY A 31 21.40 -0.19 1.42
CA GLY A 31 22.68 0.22 0.81
C GLY A 31 22.67 0.14 -0.72
N GLY A 32 21.51 0.35 -1.38
CA GLY A 32 21.34 0.25 -2.81
C GLY A 32 20.04 0.89 -3.33
N PRO A 33 19.75 0.75 -4.64
CA PRO A 33 18.56 1.29 -5.26
C PRO A 33 17.27 0.69 -4.68
N VAL A 34 16.28 1.57 -4.42
CA VAL A 34 14.96 1.19 -3.89
C VAL A 34 13.88 1.62 -4.87
N CYS A 35 13.09 0.66 -5.33
CA CYS A 35 11.85 0.88 -6.06
C CYS A 35 10.70 1.07 -5.05
N ALA A 36 9.99 2.19 -5.17
CA ALA A 36 8.84 2.49 -4.33
C ALA A 36 7.56 1.88 -4.91
N VAL A 37 6.86 1.06 -4.12
CA VAL A 37 5.59 0.47 -4.54
C VAL A 37 4.46 1.41 -4.17
N VAL A 38 3.82 2.02 -5.17
CA VAL A 38 2.78 3.05 -5.03
C VAL A 38 1.45 2.66 -5.68
N LYS A 39 1.23 1.35 -5.86
CA LYS A 39 -0.05 0.81 -6.35
C LYS A 39 -1.20 1.10 -5.38
N ALA A 40 -2.44 0.97 -5.84
CA ALA A 40 -3.65 1.19 -5.06
C ALA A 40 -3.66 2.59 -4.40
N ASP A 41 -3.44 3.64 -5.22
CA ASP A 41 -3.38 5.03 -4.76
C ASP A 41 -2.31 5.22 -3.64
N ALA A 42 -1.09 4.65 -3.87
CA ALA A 42 -0.03 4.60 -2.86
C ALA A 42 -0.52 4.03 -1.52
N TYR A 43 -1.18 2.85 -1.57
CA TYR A 43 -1.81 2.23 -0.40
C TYR A 43 -2.80 3.18 0.30
N GLY A 44 -3.58 3.94 -0.48
CA GLY A 44 -4.57 4.89 0.00
C GLY A 44 -4.03 6.27 0.42
N HIS A 45 -2.72 6.52 0.25
CA HIS A 45 -2.06 7.77 0.65
C HIS A 45 -2.07 8.87 -0.42
N GLY A 46 -2.52 8.57 -1.66
CA GLY A 46 -2.49 9.49 -2.79
C GLY A 46 -1.22 9.38 -3.63
N ASP A 47 -1.31 8.63 -4.74
CA ASP A 47 -0.14 8.15 -5.50
C ASP A 47 0.71 9.26 -6.12
N ASN A 48 0.11 10.30 -6.71
CA ASN A 48 0.85 11.37 -7.37
C ASN A 48 1.72 12.19 -6.41
N VAL A 49 1.18 12.54 -5.24
CA VAL A 49 1.94 13.31 -4.24
C VAL A 49 3.04 12.46 -3.64
N ILE A 50 2.71 11.21 -3.26
CA ILE A 50 3.67 10.25 -2.71
C ILE A 50 4.80 9.97 -3.71
N ALA A 51 4.46 9.70 -4.99
CA ALA A 51 5.46 9.41 -6.01
C ALA A 51 6.36 10.62 -6.31
N ARG A 52 5.81 11.85 -6.34
CA ARG A 52 6.60 13.08 -6.50
C ARG A 52 7.61 13.22 -5.37
N VAL A 53 7.17 13.09 -4.11
CA VAL A 53 8.04 13.19 -2.93
C VAL A 53 9.14 12.14 -2.95
N LEU A 54 8.82 10.90 -3.30
CA LEU A 54 9.79 9.81 -3.37
C LEU A 54 10.73 9.93 -4.58
N GLN A 55 10.26 10.45 -5.72
CA GLN A 55 11.13 10.79 -6.87
C GLN A 55 12.17 11.85 -6.48
N GLU A 56 11.76 12.92 -5.78
CA GLU A 56 12.66 13.94 -5.25
C GLU A 56 13.64 13.37 -4.21
N ALA A 57 13.22 12.38 -3.41
CA ALA A 57 14.08 11.67 -2.46
C ALA A 57 15.03 10.66 -3.14
N GLY A 58 14.93 10.45 -4.46
CA GLY A 58 15.84 9.60 -5.23
C GLY A 58 15.39 8.15 -5.36
N ALA A 59 14.08 7.88 -5.37
CA ALA A 59 13.57 6.54 -5.69
C ALA A 59 14.06 6.06 -7.06
N ALA A 60 14.58 4.84 -7.12
CA ALA A 60 15.18 4.28 -8.34
C ALA A 60 14.13 3.85 -9.38
N GLY A 61 12.91 3.63 -8.95
CA GLY A 61 11.76 3.23 -9.77
C GLY A 61 10.49 3.27 -8.96
N PHE A 62 9.37 3.13 -9.66
CA PHE A 62 8.06 2.95 -9.05
C PHE A 62 7.44 1.63 -9.51
N ALA A 63 6.64 1.01 -8.65
CA ALA A 63 5.89 -0.18 -9.01
C ALA A 63 4.39 0.04 -8.73
N VAL A 64 3.59 -0.24 -9.75
CA VAL A 64 2.14 -0.10 -9.76
C VAL A 64 1.46 -1.42 -10.11
N SER A 65 0.14 -1.52 -9.99
CA SER A 65 -0.59 -2.74 -10.30
C SER A 65 -1.12 -2.79 -11.73
N SER A 66 -1.41 -1.64 -12.35
CA SER A 66 -2.12 -1.57 -13.62
C SER A 66 -1.57 -0.53 -14.57
N LEU A 67 -1.92 -0.65 -15.86
CA LEU A 67 -1.64 0.36 -16.88
C LEU A 67 -2.26 1.72 -16.52
N GLY A 68 -3.45 1.72 -15.94
CA GLY A 68 -4.14 2.94 -15.51
C GLY A 68 -3.35 3.73 -14.49
N GLU A 69 -2.85 3.05 -13.44
CA GLU A 69 -2.00 3.66 -12.40
C GLU A 69 -0.68 4.18 -12.99
N GLY A 70 0.01 3.41 -13.84
CA GLY A 70 1.24 3.85 -14.48
C GLY A 70 1.06 5.12 -15.32
N ARG A 71 -0.03 5.19 -16.10
CA ARG A 71 -0.40 6.39 -16.86
C ARG A 71 -0.77 7.58 -15.97
N HIS A 72 -1.41 7.31 -14.83
CA HIS A 72 -1.75 8.35 -13.88
C HIS A 72 -0.51 9.02 -13.32
N LEU A 73 0.48 8.24 -12.89
CA LEU A 73 1.78 8.75 -12.44
C LEU A 73 2.52 9.54 -13.54
N ARG A 74 2.52 9.05 -14.80
CA ARG A 74 3.15 9.79 -15.91
C ARG A 74 2.49 11.15 -16.14
N ARG A 75 1.15 11.22 -16.08
CA ARG A 75 0.42 12.50 -16.17
C ARG A 75 0.71 13.42 -14.99
N GLY A 76 0.99 12.85 -13.80
CA GLY A 76 1.45 13.58 -12.61
C GLY A 76 2.91 14.06 -12.67
N GLY A 77 3.62 13.84 -13.80
CA GLY A 77 4.99 14.32 -13.99
C GLY A 77 6.09 13.37 -13.49
N ILE A 78 5.75 12.13 -13.17
CA ILE A 78 6.76 11.14 -12.77
C ILE A 78 7.55 10.69 -13.99
N THR A 79 8.87 10.89 -13.97
CA THR A 79 9.82 10.53 -15.04
C THR A 79 10.63 9.27 -14.73
N THR A 80 10.78 8.92 -13.46
CA THR A 80 11.46 7.72 -12.98
C THR A 80 10.83 6.45 -13.60
N PRO A 81 11.57 5.35 -13.83
CA PRO A 81 11.04 4.09 -14.36
C PRO A 81 9.81 3.60 -13.59
N ILE A 82 8.79 3.10 -14.29
CA ILE A 82 7.57 2.57 -13.69
C ILE A 82 7.35 1.13 -14.16
N LEU A 83 7.26 0.20 -13.22
CA LEU A 83 6.98 -1.22 -13.43
C LEU A 83 5.52 -1.55 -13.07
N ILE A 84 4.77 -2.11 -14.02
CA ILE A 84 3.45 -2.67 -13.79
C ILE A 84 3.63 -4.12 -13.31
N LEU A 85 3.26 -4.38 -12.04
CA LEU A 85 3.41 -5.70 -11.40
C LEU A 85 2.31 -6.69 -11.79
N GLY A 86 1.16 -6.17 -12.23
CA GLY A 86 -0.03 -6.94 -12.60
C GLY A 86 -0.18 -7.12 -14.11
N TYR A 87 -1.40 -7.45 -14.51
CA TYR A 87 -1.79 -7.63 -15.90
C TYR A 87 -1.91 -6.28 -16.63
N ALA A 88 -1.29 -6.20 -17.80
CA ALA A 88 -1.58 -5.18 -18.79
C ALA A 88 -2.04 -5.88 -20.07
N ASP A 89 -3.21 -5.50 -20.61
CA ASP A 89 -3.72 -6.12 -21.83
C ASP A 89 -2.75 -5.91 -23.01
N PRO A 90 -2.30 -6.97 -23.69
CA PRO A 90 -1.37 -6.87 -24.82
C PRO A 90 -1.81 -5.92 -25.92
N THR A 91 -3.12 -5.69 -26.11
CA THR A 91 -3.64 -4.75 -27.12
C THR A 91 -3.23 -3.30 -26.87
N TYR A 92 -2.79 -2.97 -25.65
CA TYR A 92 -2.26 -1.65 -25.28
C TYR A 92 -0.74 -1.51 -25.46
N ALA A 93 -0.08 -2.36 -26.25
CA ALA A 93 1.37 -2.30 -26.47
C ALA A 93 1.86 -0.91 -26.90
N ALA A 94 1.14 -0.22 -27.81
CA ALA A 94 1.46 1.15 -28.21
C ALA A 94 1.37 2.14 -27.05
N VAL A 95 0.40 1.98 -26.14
CA VAL A 95 0.20 2.85 -24.98
C VAL A 95 1.29 2.61 -23.93
N LEU A 96 1.68 1.36 -23.69
CA LEU A 96 2.81 1.00 -22.83
C LEU A 96 4.09 1.68 -23.31
N ALA A 97 4.41 1.54 -24.59
CA ALA A 97 5.60 2.15 -25.19
C ALA A 97 5.57 3.69 -25.16
N ALA A 98 4.42 4.30 -25.51
CA ALA A 98 4.27 5.76 -25.54
C ALA A 98 4.39 6.42 -24.15
N ASN A 99 4.11 5.68 -23.09
CA ASN A 99 4.25 6.15 -21.71
C ASN A 99 5.53 5.65 -21.03
N ASP A 100 6.43 5.01 -21.76
CA ASP A 100 7.67 4.42 -21.23
C ASP A 100 7.43 3.56 -19.97
N LEU A 101 6.43 2.67 -20.04
CA LEU A 101 6.06 1.77 -18.94
C LEU A 101 6.67 0.39 -19.16
N ILE A 102 7.20 -0.18 -18.09
CA ILE A 102 7.70 -1.54 -18.05
C ILE A 102 6.54 -2.43 -17.58
N THR A 103 6.27 -3.53 -18.29
CA THR A 103 5.23 -4.47 -17.85
C THR A 103 5.79 -5.82 -17.44
N THR A 104 5.07 -6.54 -16.58
CA THR A 104 5.44 -7.89 -16.16
C THR A 104 5.11 -8.90 -17.26
N CYS A 105 6.11 -9.67 -17.67
CA CYS A 105 5.95 -10.84 -18.54
C CYS A 105 6.02 -12.11 -17.69
N TYR A 106 4.94 -12.90 -17.69
CA TYR A 106 4.77 -14.00 -16.72
C TYR A 106 4.37 -15.35 -17.36
N SER A 107 4.20 -15.40 -18.67
CA SER A 107 3.97 -16.64 -19.43
C SER A 107 4.39 -16.46 -20.89
N THR A 108 4.69 -17.58 -21.56
CA THR A 108 5.03 -17.63 -22.99
C THR A 108 3.87 -17.12 -23.85
N GLU A 109 2.63 -17.49 -23.52
CA GLU A 109 1.43 -17.04 -24.20
C GLU A 109 1.28 -15.50 -24.14
N TYR A 110 1.42 -14.93 -22.93
CA TYR A 110 1.37 -13.48 -22.75
C TYR A 110 2.48 -12.77 -23.53
N ALA A 111 3.70 -13.28 -23.47
CA ALA A 111 4.85 -12.73 -24.18
C ALA A 111 4.62 -12.66 -25.71
N GLN A 112 4.11 -13.77 -26.27
CA GLN A 112 3.81 -13.87 -27.71
C GLN A 112 2.71 -12.89 -28.12
N ALA A 113 1.63 -12.79 -27.35
CA ALA A 113 0.53 -11.88 -27.60
C ALA A 113 0.99 -10.41 -27.54
N LEU A 114 1.78 -10.04 -26.50
CA LEU A 114 2.32 -8.70 -26.35
C LEU A 114 3.31 -8.34 -27.46
N SER A 115 4.22 -9.28 -27.83
CA SER A 115 5.15 -9.08 -28.92
C SER A 115 4.44 -8.89 -30.26
N ALA A 116 3.43 -9.70 -30.57
CA ALA A 116 2.65 -9.56 -31.79
C ALA A 116 1.94 -8.20 -31.90
N ALA A 117 1.35 -7.75 -30.78
CA ALA A 117 0.70 -6.44 -30.70
C ALA A 117 1.72 -5.29 -30.84
N ALA A 118 2.88 -5.40 -30.24
CA ALA A 118 3.96 -4.42 -30.33
C ALA A 118 4.51 -4.30 -31.77
N VAL A 119 4.76 -5.43 -32.41
CA VAL A 119 5.20 -5.46 -33.84
C VAL A 119 4.15 -4.81 -34.74
N LYS A 120 2.87 -5.17 -34.56
CA LYS A 120 1.77 -4.56 -35.31
C LYS A 120 1.70 -3.05 -35.12
N ALA A 121 2.02 -2.56 -33.92
CA ALA A 121 2.04 -1.13 -33.62
C ALA A 121 3.36 -0.44 -34.01
N GLY A 122 4.37 -1.16 -34.49
CA GLY A 122 5.69 -0.62 -34.85
C GLY A 122 6.52 -0.15 -33.66
N VAL A 123 6.31 -0.76 -32.47
CA VAL A 123 6.99 -0.40 -31.22
C VAL A 123 7.67 -1.61 -30.59
N LYS A 124 8.52 -1.34 -29.59
CA LYS A 124 8.97 -2.35 -28.63
C LYS A 124 8.44 -2.01 -27.24
N VAL A 125 8.06 -3.03 -26.47
CA VAL A 125 7.58 -2.89 -25.09
C VAL A 125 8.63 -3.41 -24.13
N LYS A 126 9.00 -2.60 -23.15
CA LYS A 126 9.89 -2.98 -22.06
C LYS A 126 9.20 -3.98 -21.13
N VAL A 127 9.86 -5.08 -20.79
CA VAL A 127 9.30 -6.10 -19.92
C VAL A 127 10.31 -6.56 -18.87
N HIS A 128 9.81 -6.87 -17.66
CA HIS A 128 10.52 -7.68 -16.68
C HIS A 128 9.93 -9.08 -16.65
N LEU A 129 10.79 -10.11 -16.78
CA LEU A 129 10.39 -11.50 -16.65
C LEU A 129 10.05 -11.83 -15.18
N LYS A 130 8.87 -12.35 -14.94
CA LYS A 130 8.43 -12.77 -13.60
C LYS A 130 8.68 -14.26 -13.42
N ILE A 131 9.57 -14.59 -12.49
CA ILE A 131 9.85 -15.98 -12.10
C ILE A 131 8.96 -16.32 -10.90
N ASP A 132 8.26 -17.44 -10.97
CA ASP A 132 7.54 -18.02 -9.83
C ASP A 132 8.40 -19.11 -9.19
N THR A 133 8.96 -18.75 -8.03
CA THR A 133 9.77 -19.62 -7.20
C THR A 133 8.97 -20.28 -6.07
N GLY A 134 7.65 -20.10 -6.07
CA GLY A 134 6.75 -20.67 -5.06
C GLY A 134 5.72 -19.70 -4.46
N MET A 135 5.58 -18.48 -5.00
CA MET A 135 4.46 -17.60 -4.62
C MET A 135 3.11 -18.14 -5.16
N GLY A 136 3.13 -18.88 -6.29
CA GLY A 136 1.94 -19.55 -6.85
C GLY A 136 0.86 -18.61 -7.37
N ARG A 137 1.23 -17.39 -7.81
CA ARG A 137 0.28 -16.38 -8.26
C ARG A 137 0.35 -16.13 -9.76
N ILE A 138 1.47 -15.65 -10.27
CA ILE A 138 1.83 -15.47 -11.68
C ILE A 138 3.33 -15.64 -11.84
N GLY A 139 3.79 -16.05 -13.01
CA GLY A 139 5.21 -16.19 -13.34
C GLY A 139 5.56 -17.54 -13.96
N PHE A 140 6.75 -17.62 -14.52
CA PHE A 140 7.30 -18.88 -15.04
C PHE A 140 7.65 -19.81 -13.87
N ALA A 141 6.95 -20.95 -13.76
CA ALA A 141 6.96 -21.83 -12.59
C ALA A 141 8.17 -22.77 -12.57
N VAL A 142 9.29 -22.32 -12.04
CA VAL A 142 10.57 -23.07 -12.04
C VAL A 142 10.58 -24.32 -11.15
N ARG A 143 9.72 -24.37 -10.13
CA ARG A 143 9.60 -25.58 -9.27
C ARG A 143 9.03 -26.80 -10.02
N SER A 144 8.25 -26.58 -11.07
CA SER A 144 7.62 -27.65 -11.86
C SER A 144 8.55 -28.28 -12.87
N GLY A 145 9.62 -27.59 -13.31
CA GLY A 145 10.54 -28.06 -14.32
C GLY A 145 11.59 -27.01 -14.68
N PHE A 146 12.69 -26.98 -13.91
CA PHE A 146 13.73 -25.95 -14.05
C PHE A 146 14.28 -25.85 -15.48
N ALA A 147 14.74 -26.97 -16.06
CA ALA A 147 15.36 -26.95 -17.39
C ALA A 147 14.37 -26.58 -18.51
N GLU A 148 13.11 -26.92 -18.36
CA GLU A 148 12.05 -26.56 -19.31
C GLU A 148 11.74 -25.06 -19.24
N THR A 149 11.57 -24.55 -18.02
CA THR A 149 11.32 -23.11 -17.79
C THR A 149 12.50 -22.26 -18.30
N ILE A 150 13.76 -22.71 -18.14
CA ILE A 150 14.91 -21.99 -18.71
C ILE A 150 14.79 -21.90 -20.24
N ARG A 151 14.49 -23.01 -20.92
CA ARG A 151 14.31 -23.00 -22.40
C ARG A 151 13.16 -22.08 -22.83
N GLU A 152 12.05 -22.04 -22.07
CA GLU A 152 10.97 -21.12 -22.33
C GLU A 152 11.43 -19.66 -22.20
N LEU A 153 12.14 -19.33 -21.12
CA LEU A 153 12.66 -17.98 -20.88
C LEU A 153 13.63 -17.54 -21.97
N GLU A 154 14.57 -18.41 -22.38
CA GLU A 154 15.52 -18.15 -23.46
C GLU A 154 14.82 -17.85 -24.79
N ALA A 155 13.77 -18.60 -25.11
CA ALA A 155 13.01 -18.39 -26.35
C ALA A 155 12.34 -16.99 -26.42
N LEU A 156 12.03 -16.36 -25.27
CA LEU A 156 11.42 -15.03 -25.24
C LEU A 156 12.35 -13.93 -25.79
N TYR A 157 13.66 -14.09 -25.67
CA TYR A 157 14.63 -13.12 -26.19
C TYR A 157 14.62 -13.00 -27.71
N ALA A 158 14.06 -13.97 -28.41
CA ALA A 158 13.87 -13.92 -29.86
C ALA A 158 12.61 -13.15 -30.29
N LEU A 159 11.74 -12.75 -29.36
CA LEU A 159 10.49 -12.03 -29.67
C LEU A 159 10.75 -10.58 -30.05
N PRO A 160 10.48 -10.16 -31.31
CA PRO A 160 10.95 -8.88 -31.84
C PRO A 160 10.25 -7.66 -31.23
N GLY A 161 9.05 -7.83 -30.68
CA GLY A 161 8.25 -6.75 -30.07
C GLY A 161 8.59 -6.48 -28.59
N LEU A 162 9.48 -7.28 -27.98
CA LEU A 162 9.83 -7.14 -26.57
C LEU A 162 11.25 -6.59 -26.40
N ASP A 163 11.40 -5.80 -25.33
CA ASP A 163 12.68 -5.37 -24.78
C ASP A 163 12.75 -5.91 -23.33
N ILE A 164 13.42 -7.07 -23.16
CA ILE A 164 13.56 -7.71 -21.86
C ILE A 164 14.65 -6.97 -21.10
N CYS A 165 14.25 -6.15 -20.11
CA CYS A 165 15.13 -5.27 -19.37
C CYS A 165 15.21 -5.60 -17.87
N GLY A 166 14.60 -6.70 -17.41
CA GLY A 166 14.73 -7.14 -16.02
C GLY A 166 14.14 -8.52 -15.75
N VAL A 167 14.51 -9.07 -14.59
CA VAL A 167 14.03 -10.36 -14.08
C VAL A 167 13.74 -10.23 -12.60
N PHE A 168 12.59 -10.76 -12.15
CA PHE A 168 12.21 -10.67 -10.74
C PHE A 168 11.35 -11.83 -10.24
N GLN A 169 11.30 -11.97 -8.94
CA GLN A 169 10.40 -12.88 -8.23
C GLN A 169 9.71 -12.19 -7.05
N HIS A 170 8.87 -12.90 -6.29
CA HIS A 170 8.23 -12.41 -5.08
C HIS A 170 8.18 -13.50 -4.02
N PHE A 171 8.55 -13.16 -2.79
CA PHE A 171 8.50 -14.09 -1.67
C PHE A 171 7.08 -14.28 -1.16
N ALA A 172 6.77 -15.49 -0.71
CA ALA A 172 5.46 -15.85 -0.17
C ALA A 172 5.36 -15.51 1.33
N VAL A 173 6.42 -15.77 2.09
CA VAL A 173 6.43 -15.78 3.56
C VAL A 173 7.69 -15.11 4.16
N ALA A 174 8.29 -14.14 3.45
CA ALA A 174 9.49 -13.43 3.96
C ALA A 174 9.24 -12.58 5.21
N ASP A 175 8.00 -12.39 5.59
CA ASP A 175 7.50 -11.68 6.76
C ASP A 175 7.07 -12.60 7.92
N SER A 176 7.37 -13.90 7.82
CA SER A 176 7.25 -14.87 8.92
C SER A 176 8.59 -15.15 9.59
N VAL A 177 8.58 -15.52 10.87
CA VAL A 177 9.73 -15.98 11.65
C VAL A 177 9.66 -17.48 11.97
N GLU A 178 8.63 -18.16 11.47
CA GLU A 178 8.50 -19.61 11.62
C GLU A 178 9.61 -20.34 10.85
N PRO A 179 10.31 -21.34 11.44
CA PRO A 179 11.47 -21.98 10.82
C PRO A 179 11.20 -22.61 9.45
N ASP A 180 9.99 -23.14 9.23
CA ASP A 180 9.60 -23.71 7.95
C ASP A 180 9.41 -22.64 6.87
N ASP A 181 8.89 -21.49 7.24
CA ASP A 181 8.70 -20.34 6.35
C ASP A 181 10.06 -19.65 6.02
N GLU A 182 10.96 -19.57 6.99
CA GLU A 182 12.32 -19.09 6.75
C GLU A 182 13.05 -19.98 5.75
N ARG A 183 13.01 -21.31 5.94
CA ARG A 183 13.58 -22.25 4.99
C ARG A 183 12.95 -22.13 3.60
N TYR A 184 11.64 -21.96 3.52
CA TYR A 184 10.95 -21.78 2.25
C TYR A 184 11.36 -20.49 1.53
N THR A 185 11.59 -19.43 2.28
CA THR A 185 12.07 -18.14 1.79
C THR A 185 13.49 -18.26 1.24
N ASP A 186 14.38 -18.95 1.95
CA ASP A 186 15.75 -19.26 1.49
C ASP A 186 15.74 -20.10 0.20
N GLU A 187 14.89 -21.11 0.13
CA GLU A 187 14.72 -21.93 -1.09
C GLU A 187 14.21 -21.11 -2.27
N GLN A 188 13.26 -20.19 -2.05
CA GLN A 188 12.77 -19.28 -3.10
C GLN A 188 13.90 -18.40 -3.63
N HIS A 189 14.72 -17.85 -2.73
CA HIS A 189 15.87 -17.02 -3.12
C HIS A 189 16.93 -17.82 -3.88
N ALA A 190 17.32 -18.99 -3.36
CA ALA A 190 18.31 -19.86 -3.99
C ALA A 190 17.87 -20.28 -5.40
N LEU A 191 16.61 -20.63 -5.58
CA LEU A 191 16.05 -21.01 -6.88
C LEU A 191 16.03 -19.83 -7.86
N PHE A 192 15.70 -18.63 -7.38
CA PHE A 192 15.75 -17.42 -8.20
C PHE A 192 17.19 -17.10 -8.64
N ALA A 193 18.14 -17.18 -7.74
CA ALA A 193 19.55 -16.97 -8.05
C ALA A 193 20.04 -17.94 -9.13
N GLN A 194 19.70 -19.24 -9.03
CA GLN A 194 20.02 -20.24 -10.05
C GLN A 194 19.44 -19.90 -11.44
N VAL A 195 18.18 -19.39 -11.50
CA VAL A 195 17.60 -18.92 -12.77
C VAL A 195 18.40 -17.80 -13.37
N VAL A 196 18.74 -16.77 -12.57
CA VAL A 196 19.49 -15.60 -13.02
C VAL A 196 20.90 -16.00 -13.51
N GLU A 197 21.59 -16.84 -12.75
CA GLU A 197 22.92 -17.36 -13.11
C GLU A 197 22.87 -18.18 -14.43
N ARG A 198 21.87 -19.02 -14.55
CA ARG A 198 21.70 -19.84 -15.76
C ARG A 198 21.44 -19.00 -16.99
N LEU A 199 20.51 -18.05 -16.95
CA LEU A 199 20.23 -17.14 -18.06
C LEU A 199 21.48 -16.33 -18.45
N ARG A 200 22.27 -15.88 -17.49
CA ARG A 200 23.56 -15.18 -17.76
C ARG A 200 24.58 -16.08 -18.42
N ALA A 201 24.71 -17.33 -17.95
CA ALA A 201 25.61 -18.30 -18.51
C ALA A 201 25.26 -18.68 -19.96
N ASP A 202 23.98 -18.69 -20.28
CA ASP A 202 23.47 -18.96 -21.65
C ASP A 202 23.48 -17.67 -22.53
N GLY A 203 24.06 -16.54 -22.04
CA GLY A 203 24.25 -15.31 -22.80
C GLY A 203 23.02 -14.41 -22.88
N CYS A 204 21.98 -14.65 -22.08
CA CYS A 204 20.78 -13.80 -22.04
C CYS A 204 21.04 -12.51 -21.27
N PRO A 205 20.71 -11.32 -21.81
CA PRO A 205 20.83 -10.06 -21.08
C PRO A 205 19.69 -9.92 -20.07
N VAL A 206 19.93 -10.30 -18.80
CA VAL A 206 18.90 -10.34 -17.76
C VAL A 206 18.42 -8.96 -17.29
N GLY A 207 19.18 -7.88 -17.59
CA GLY A 207 18.83 -6.52 -17.14
C GLY A 207 18.81 -6.37 -15.62
N THR A 208 17.85 -5.61 -15.11
CA THR A 208 17.69 -5.34 -13.67
C THR A 208 17.14 -6.55 -12.93
N VAL A 209 17.89 -7.07 -11.98
CA VAL A 209 17.49 -8.22 -11.15
C VAL A 209 16.98 -7.74 -9.80
N HIS A 210 15.78 -8.18 -9.40
CA HIS A 210 15.21 -7.79 -8.10
C HIS A 210 14.27 -8.86 -7.52
N CYS A 211 14.39 -9.14 -6.22
CA CYS A 211 13.55 -10.13 -5.55
C CYS A 211 12.92 -9.61 -4.24
N ALA A 212 13.64 -8.82 -3.46
CA ALA A 212 13.26 -8.43 -2.11
C ALA A 212 12.04 -7.51 -2.08
N ASN A 213 11.03 -7.90 -1.29
CA ASN A 213 9.86 -7.11 -0.91
C ASN A 213 10.13 -6.33 0.40
N SER A 214 9.11 -5.76 1.02
CA SER A 214 9.21 -4.97 2.25
C SER A 214 9.94 -5.71 3.38
N ALA A 215 9.58 -6.95 3.65
CA ALA A 215 10.21 -7.74 4.70
C ALA A 215 11.62 -8.19 4.31
N ALA A 216 11.76 -8.83 3.15
CA ALA A 216 13.03 -9.41 2.72
C ALA A 216 14.15 -8.37 2.64
N GLN A 217 13.90 -7.14 2.17
CA GLN A 217 14.95 -6.14 2.03
C GLN A 217 15.55 -5.64 3.35
N LEU A 218 14.79 -5.72 4.46
CA LEU A 218 15.28 -5.33 5.78
C LEU A 218 15.81 -6.53 6.57
N ARG A 219 15.27 -7.74 6.35
CA ARG A 219 15.76 -8.97 7.00
C ARG A 219 16.98 -9.55 6.30
N HIS A 220 17.06 -9.42 4.98
CA HIS A 220 18.09 -9.99 4.11
C HIS A 220 18.64 -8.91 3.15
N PRO A 221 19.33 -7.87 3.66
CA PRO A 221 19.85 -6.79 2.82
C PRO A 221 20.84 -7.28 1.75
N GLU A 222 21.47 -8.43 1.96
CA GLU A 222 22.35 -9.12 0.99
C GLU A 222 21.60 -9.61 -0.27
N TRP A 223 20.27 -9.80 -0.22
CA TRP A 223 19.43 -10.21 -1.35
C TRP A 223 18.93 -9.03 -2.19
N ARG A 224 19.51 -7.86 -2.04
CA ARG A 224 19.08 -6.65 -2.77
C ARG A 224 19.21 -6.80 -4.30
N HIS A 225 20.18 -7.62 -4.78
CA HIS A 225 20.57 -7.66 -6.18
C HIS A 225 20.80 -6.23 -6.74
N ASP A 226 20.16 -5.87 -7.88
CA ASP A 226 20.29 -4.54 -8.46
C ASP A 226 19.30 -3.52 -7.85
N MET A 227 18.20 -3.99 -7.25
CA MET A 227 17.15 -3.12 -6.71
C MET A 227 16.25 -3.90 -5.73
N THR A 228 15.74 -3.22 -4.70
CA THR A 228 14.68 -3.76 -3.82
C THR A 228 13.34 -3.08 -4.09
N ARG A 229 12.24 -3.63 -3.54
CA ARG A 229 10.89 -3.07 -3.70
C ARG A 229 10.28 -2.82 -2.33
N ALA A 230 10.28 -1.55 -1.91
CA ALA A 230 9.65 -1.11 -0.68
C ALA A 230 8.16 -0.83 -0.92
N GLY A 231 7.29 -1.51 -0.16
CA GLY A 231 5.85 -1.30 -0.15
C GLY A 231 5.41 -0.71 1.18
N ILE A 232 4.72 -1.50 2.01
CA ILE A 232 4.06 -1.05 3.24
C ILE A 232 5.00 -0.34 4.22
N ILE A 233 6.25 -0.73 4.27
CA ILE A 233 7.26 -0.11 5.14
C ILE A 233 7.58 1.36 4.78
N LEU A 234 7.32 1.81 3.54
CA LEU A 234 7.40 3.24 3.17
C LEU A 234 6.40 4.05 3.98
N TYR A 235 5.25 3.46 4.24
CA TYR A 235 4.12 4.09 4.94
C TYR A 235 4.19 3.91 6.46
N GLY A 236 5.32 3.38 6.96
CA GLY A 236 5.58 3.22 8.40
C GLY A 236 4.75 2.15 9.07
N LEU A 237 4.38 1.12 8.32
CA LEU A 237 3.62 -0.03 8.81
C LEU A 237 4.42 -1.32 8.62
N ASP A 238 4.30 -2.22 9.58
CA ASP A 238 4.98 -3.52 9.54
C ASP A 238 4.36 -4.45 8.47
N PRO A 239 5.16 -5.28 7.79
CA PRO A 239 4.67 -6.19 6.77
C PRO A 239 3.83 -7.35 7.32
N SER A 240 3.99 -7.68 8.60
CA SER A 240 3.20 -8.68 9.33
C SER A 240 3.22 -8.37 10.83
N ASN A 241 2.50 -9.18 11.62
CA ASN A 241 2.55 -9.09 13.09
C ASN A 241 3.77 -9.80 13.70
N GLU A 242 4.59 -10.48 12.90
CA GLU A 242 5.75 -11.23 13.34
C GLU A 242 7.07 -10.45 13.17
N VAL A 243 7.09 -9.51 12.22
CA VAL A 243 8.29 -8.75 11.87
C VAL A 243 8.05 -7.26 12.10
N HIS A 244 8.84 -6.67 13.00
CA HIS A 244 8.71 -5.27 13.41
C HIS A 244 9.93 -4.46 13.02
N PHE A 245 9.69 -3.26 12.49
CA PHE A 245 10.72 -2.30 12.10
C PHE A 245 10.52 -0.97 12.87
N PRO A 246 10.98 -0.88 14.12
CA PRO A 246 10.62 0.22 15.05
C PRO A 246 11.13 1.61 14.65
N ALA A 247 12.06 1.69 13.70
CA ALA A 247 12.57 2.97 13.21
C ALA A 247 11.63 3.69 12.24
N GLN A 248 10.55 3.05 11.81
CA GLN A 248 9.60 3.61 10.86
C GLN A 248 8.45 4.30 11.58
N GLN A 249 7.95 5.38 10.98
CA GLN A 249 6.86 6.17 11.53
C GLN A 249 5.61 6.05 10.64
N PRO A 250 4.41 5.78 11.22
CA PRO A 250 3.17 5.78 10.45
C PRO A 250 2.97 7.10 9.72
N VAL A 251 2.74 7.02 8.41
CA VAL A 251 2.57 8.18 7.53
C VAL A 251 1.14 8.70 7.56
N MET A 252 0.14 7.83 7.82
CA MET A 252 -1.27 8.17 7.76
C MET A 252 -1.92 8.22 9.13
N SER A 253 -2.76 9.25 9.34
CA SER A 253 -3.76 9.32 10.40
C SER A 253 -5.11 9.65 9.80
N LEU A 254 -6.17 8.95 10.22
CA LEU A 254 -7.54 9.30 9.86
C LEU A 254 -8.14 10.20 10.94
N LYS A 255 -8.59 11.36 10.54
CA LYS A 255 -9.16 12.39 11.40
C LYS A 255 -10.62 12.64 11.08
N SER A 256 -11.36 13.11 12.07
CA SER A 256 -12.74 13.56 11.93
C SER A 256 -13.08 14.61 12.99
N VAL A 257 -14.36 14.94 13.14
CA VAL A 257 -14.86 15.87 14.14
C VAL A 257 -16.07 15.31 14.90
N VAL A 258 -16.22 15.77 16.14
CA VAL A 258 -17.46 15.59 16.91
C VAL A 258 -18.53 16.49 16.30
N THR A 259 -19.67 15.92 15.89
CA THR A 259 -20.80 16.66 15.33
C THR A 259 -21.90 16.91 16.35
N PHE A 260 -22.02 16.03 17.34
CA PHE A 260 -23.07 16.14 18.36
C PHE A 260 -22.61 15.45 19.65
N VAL A 261 -23.05 15.98 20.81
CA VAL A 261 -22.86 15.35 22.12
C VAL A 261 -24.19 15.31 22.83
N LYS A 262 -24.53 14.17 23.42
CA LYS A 262 -25.76 13.96 24.20
C LYS A 262 -25.51 13.19 25.47
N GLU A 263 -26.40 13.35 26.45
CA GLU A 263 -26.48 12.52 27.64
C GLU A 263 -27.47 11.38 27.40
N LEU A 264 -27.14 10.21 27.88
CA LEU A 264 -28.02 9.03 27.92
C LEU A 264 -28.33 8.68 29.36
N GLN A 265 -29.60 8.38 29.64
CA GLN A 265 -30.04 7.82 30.91
C GLN A 265 -30.04 6.29 30.83
N PRO A 266 -29.94 5.59 31.95
CA PRO A 266 -30.07 4.12 31.99
C PRO A 266 -31.30 3.63 31.21
N GLY A 267 -31.12 2.58 30.40
CA GLY A 267 -32.16 2.01 29.54
C GLY A 267 -32.28 2.64 28.16
N GLN A 268 -31.62 3.78 27.88
CA GLN A 268 -31.60 4.35 26.54
C GLN A 268 -30.57 3.65 25.67
N SER A 269 -30.94 3.40 24.40
CA SER A 269 -30.11 2.65 23.45
C SER A 269 -29.53 3.54 22.37
N VAL A 270 -28.44 3.04 21.72
CA VAL A 270 -27.68 3.73 20.68
C VAL A 270 -27.64 2.89 19.42
N SER A 271 -27.80 3.56 18.26
CA SER A 271 -27.57 3.06 16.92
C SER A 271 -28.51 1.94 16.44
N TYR A 272 -28.25 1.47 15.22
CA TYR A 272 -29.05 0.44 14.56
C TYR A 272 -29.10 -0.88 15.36
N GLY A 273 -30.29 -1.43 15.43
CA GLY A 273 -30.55 -2.70 16.14
C GLY A 273 -30.47 -2.58 17.66
N ARG A 274 -30.25 -1.36 18.18
CA ARG A 274 -30.22 -1.10 19.65
C ARG A 274 -29.23 -2.04 20.35
N THR A 275 -28.08 -2.31 19.74
CA THR A 275 -27.08 -3.28 20.21
C THR A 275 -26.31 -2.81 21.45
N PHE A 276 -26.43 -1.53 21.76
CA PHE A 276 -25.91 -0.93 23.00
C PHE A 276 -27.03 -0.24 23.76
N THR A 277 -27.09 -0.48 25.04
CA THR A 277 -28.01 0.20 25.96
C THR A 277 -27.22 0.69 27.17
N ALA A 278 -27.41 1.97 27.52
CA ALA A 278 -26.74 2.57 28.66
C ALA A 278 -27.24 1.89 29.98
N ASP A 279 -26.33 1.46 30.82
CA ASP A 279 -26.59 0.89 32.14
C ASP A 279 -26.49 1.93 33.28
N LYS A 280 -25.84 3.07 32.97
CA LYS A 280 -25.64 4.23 33.84
C LYS A 280 -25.79 5.52 33.03
N PRO A 281 -25.93 6.68 33.69
CA PRO A 281 -25.82 7.95 32.98
C PRO A 281 -24.47 8.08 32.26
N MET A 282 -24.50 8.40 30.97
CA MET A 282 -23.29 8.50 30.16
C MET A 282 -23.41 9.61 29.14
N ARG A 283 -22.24 10.11 28.67
CA ARG A 283 -22.14 11.07 27.57
C ARG A 283 -21.65 10.38 26.31
N VAL A 284 -22.36 10.58 25.23
CA VAL A 284 -22.04 9.99 23.94
C VAL A 284 -21.81 11.09 22.91
N ALA A 285 -20.67 11.04 22.22
CA ALA A 285 -20.39 11.90 21.08
C ALA A 285 -20.69 11.18 19.77
N THR A 286 -21.22 11.89 18.80
CA THR A 286 -21.35 11.44 17.41
C THR A 286 -20.18 12.00 16.62
N VAL A 287 -19.44 11.15 15.93
CA VAL A 287 -18.28 11.46 15.11
C VAL A 287 -18.65 11.28 13.64
N CYS A 288 -18.22 12.21 12.78
CA CYS A 288 -18.57 12.26 11.36
C CYS A 288 -17.69 11.32 10.53
N VAL A 289 -17.74 10.03 10.81
CA VAL A 289 -17.02 8.96 10.10
C VAL A 289 -17.81 7.67 10.18
N GLY A 290 -17.84 6.91 9.09
CA GLY A 290 -18.49 5.60 9.06
C GLY A 290 -17.90 4.67 8.01
N TYR A 291 -18.61 3.57 7.70
CA TYR A 291 -18.07 2.56 6.80
C TYR A 291 -17.99 3.03 5.34
N ALA A 292 -18.70 4.08 4.94
CA ALA A 292 -18.56 4.69 3.62
C ALA A 292 -17.29 5.54 3.49
N ASP A 293 -16.58 5.83 4.60
CA ASP A 293 -15.27 6.49 4.63
C ASP A 293 -14.13 5.48 4.67
N GLY A 294 -14.44 4.20 4.93
CA GLY A 294 -13.45 3.13 5.11
C GLY A 294 -13.28 2.70 6.57
N TYR A 295 -14.03 3.26 7.54
CA TYR A 295 -13.98 2.81 8.94
C TYR A 295 -14.79 1.51 9.09
N PRO A 296 -14.17 0.36 9.40
CA PRO A 296 -14.83 -0.93 9.30
C PRO A 296 -16.06 -1.08 10.20
N ARG A 297 -17.18 -1.58 9.64
CA ARG A 297 -18.39 -1.84 10.40
C ARG A 297 -18.22 -2.92 11.48
N MET A 298 -17.22 -3.77 11.34
CA MET A 298 -16.85 -4.79 12.33
C MET A 298 -16.36 -4.18 13.66
N LEU A 299 -15.93 -2.93 13.67
CA LEU A 299 -15.56 -2.19 14.87
C LEU A 299 -16.76 -1.72 15.71
N SER A 300 -17.97 -2.09 15.33
CA SER A 300 -19.19 -1.89 16.12
C SER A 300 -19.14 -2.65 17.43
N GLY A 301 -19.76 -2.11 18.44
CA GLY A 301 -19.96 -2.81 19.73
C GLY A 301 -19.42 -2.04 20.92
N GLY A 302 -18.89 -2.78 21.91
CA GLY A 302 -18.41 -2.23 23.16
C GLY A 302 -16.93 -1.84 23.16
N PRO A 303 -16.35 -1.67 24.37
CA PRO A 303 -14.99 -1.15 24.56
C PRO A 303 -13.87 -1.96 23.88
N ASP A 304 -14.09 -3.26 23.68
CA ASP A 304 -13.10 -4.16 23.06
C ASP A 304 -13.11 -4.11 21.52
N ARG A 305 -13.92 -3.23 20.93
CA ARG A 305 -14.04 -3.06 19.47
C ARG A 305 -13.28 -1.82 18.99
N GLY A 306 -13.91 -0.88 18.35
CA GLY A 306 -13.25 0.34 17.89
C GLY A 306 -12.98 1.32 19.04
N VAL A 307 -11.83 1.99 19.00
CA VAL A 307 -11.47 3.04 19.94
C VAL A 307 -10.88 4.22 19.17
N MET A 308 -11.53 5.38 19.24
CA MET A 308 -11.04 6.64 18.72
C MET A 308 -10.33 7.43 19.83
N ALA A 309 -9.64 8.50 19.48
CA ALA A 309 -9.10 9.42 20.48
C ALA A 309 -9.71 10.83 20.31
N ILE A 310 -10.10 11.41 21.43
CA ILE A 310 -10.58 12.80 21.51
C ILE A 310 -9.77 13.50 22.60
N ARG A 311 -9.11 14.61 22.27
CA ARG A 311 -8.20 15.31 23.20
C ARG A 311 -7.11 14.41 23.78
N GLY A 312 -6.61 13.46 22.99
CA GLY A 312 -5.59 12.48 23.43
C GLY A 312 -6.11 11.40 24.37
N GLN A 313 -7.43 11.30 24.60
CA GLN A 313 -8.04 10.30 25.47
C GLN A 313 -8.88 9.32 24.66
N ARG A 314 -8.91 8.06 25.10
CA ARG A 314 -9.59 6.95 24.44
C ARG A 314 -11.11 7.06 24.55
N ALA A 315 -11.80 7.04 23.41
CA ALA A 315 -13.25 7.11 23.26
C ALA A 315 -13.75 5.83 22.56
N PRO A 316 -14.22 4.83 23.33
CA PRO A 316 -14.70 3.55 22.75
C PRO A 316 -15.96 3.74 21.91
N VAL A 317 -16.06 2.98 20.81
CA VAL A 317 -17.27 2.94 19.97
C VAL A 317 -18.41 2.28 20.72
N VAL A 318 -19.58 2.91 20.70
CA VAL A 318 -20.83 2.40 21.28
C VAL A 318 -21.91 2.23 20.21
N GLY A 319 -22.56 1.07 20.23
CA GLY A 319 -23.52 0.68 19.21
C GLY A 319 -22.86 0.37 17.86
N ARG A 320 -23.63 0.38 16.79
CA ARG A 320 -23.15 0.03 15.45
C ARG A 320 -22.56 1.24 14.74
N VAL A 321 -21.43 1.04 14.06
CA VAL A 321 -20.89 1.98 13.07
C VAL A 321 -21.90 2.11 11.93
N CYS A 322 -22.29 3.35 11.63
CA CYS A 322 -23.23 3.68 10.57
C CYS A 322 -22.49 3.96 9.25
N MET A 323 -23.21 4.32 8.20
CA MET A 323 -22.62 4.66 6.90
C MET A 323 -21.67 5.86 7.02
N ASP A 324 -22.10 6.92 7.68
CA ASP A 324 -21.44 8.24 7.70
C ASP A 324 -21.16 8.74 9.12
N GLN A 325 -21.55 7.98 10.16
CA GLN A 325 -21.43 8.42 11.56
C GLN A 325 -21.12 7.24 12.49
N THR A 326 -20.36 7.53 13.54
CA THR A 326 -20.02 6.57 14.60
C THR A 326 -20.21 7.24 15.95
N MET A 327 -20.81 6.55 16.91
CA MET A 327 -20.99 7.04 18.27
C MET A 327 -19.89 6.47 19.17
N VAL A 328 -19.37 7.32 20.05
CA VAL A 328 -18.30 6.96 21.00
C VAL A 328 -18.67 7.43 22.41
N ASP A 329 -18.24 6.65 23.40
CA ASP A 329 -18.38 7.03 24.81
C ASP A 329 -17.34 8.09 25.17
N VAL A 330 -17.82 9.23 25.68
CA VAL A 330 -17.01 10.36 26.15
C VAL A 330 -17.32 10.74 27.59
N THR A 331 -17.88 9.80 28.36
CA THR A 331 -18.29 10.03 29.76
C THR A 331 -17.12 10.53 30.59
N ASP A 332 -15.95 9.91 30.44
CA ASP A 332 -14.75 10.21 31.21
C ASP A 332 -13.84 11.28 30.52
N ILE A 333 -14.28 11.84 29.40
CA ILE A 333 -13.52 12.89 28.69
C ILE A 333 -14.20 14.25 28.93
N PRO A 334 -13.66 15.10 29.82
CA PRO A 334 -14.32 16.33 30.18
C PRO A 334 -14.31 17.36 29.03
N GLY A 335 -15.44 18.09 28.94
CA GLY A 335 -15.55 19.24 28.05
C GLY A 335 -15.61 18.92 26.55
N VAL A 336 -15.84 17.67 26.14
CA VAL A 336 -16.05 17.32 24.73
C VAL A 336 -17.26 18.06 24.18
N LYS A 337 -17.10 18.66 23.01
CA LYS A 337 -18.13 19.49 22.35
C LYS A 337 -18.08 19.33 20.84
N MET A 338 -19.12 19.81 20.17
CA MET A 338 -19.17 19.92 18.71
C MET A 338 -17.95 20.70 18.19
N GLY A 339 -17.33 20.18 17.12
CA GLY A 339 -16.15 20.75 16.49
C GLY A 339 -14.81 20.25 17.06
N ASP A 340 -14.82 19.50 18.16
CA ASP A 340 -13.58 18.87 18.66
C ASP A 340 -13.07 17.85 17.64
N GLU A 341 -11.75 17.90 17.39
CA GLU A 341 -11.08 16.94 16.48
C GLU A 341 -11.00 15.56 17.10
N VAL A 342 -11.17 14.55 16.26
CA VAL A 342 -11.12 13.14 16.62
C VAL A 342 -10.05 12.45 15.80
N THR A 343 -9.14 11.73 16.44
CA THR A 343 -8.28 10.77 15.76
C THR A 343 -9.04 9.45 15.69
N VAL A 344 -9.46 9.09 14.47
CA VAL A 344 -10.21 7.84 14.20
C VAL A 344 -9.27 6.65 14.26
N PHE A 345 -8.10 6.77 13.60
CA PHE A 345 -6.92 5.93 13.83
C PHE A 345 -5.63 6.72 13.59
N GLY A 346 -4.58 6.34 14.27
CA GLY A 346 -3.27 7.00 14.18
C GLY A 346 -2.49 6.86 15.48
N PRO A 347 -1.35 7.55 15.63
CA PRO A 347 -0.49 7.44 16.81
C PRO A 347 -1.04 8.14 18.06
N ASP A 348 -2.11 8.93 17.97
CA ASP A 348 -2.56 9.87 19.01
C ASP A 348 -3.48 9.26 20.07
N GLY A 349 -3.29 7.99 20.45
CA GLY A 349 -3.97 7.38 21.62
C GLY A 349 -5.25 6.59 21.32
N GLY A 350 -5.72 6.58 20.05
CA GLY A 350 -6.80 5.69 19.57
C GLY A 350 -6.29 4.34 19.09
N ASP A 351 -7.06 3.71 18.22
CA ASP A 351 -6.59 2.56 17.45
C ASP A 351 -5.57 2.99 16.39
N THR A 352 -4.64 2.09 16.05
CA THR A 352 -3.76 2.19 14.89
C THR A 352 -4.31 1.34 13.74
N ALA A 353 -3.72 1.46 12.53
CA ALA A 353 -4.05 0.58 11.43
C ALA A 353 -3.85 -0.90 11.78
N ASP A 354 -2.79 -1.22 12.56
CA ASP A 354 -2.50 -2.59 13.01
C ASP A 354 -3.54 -3.08 14.02
N THR A 355 -3.92 -2.25 15.01
CA THR A 355 -4.94 -2.66 15.98
C THR A 355 -6.32 -2.82 15.34
N ILE A 356 -6.67 -1.99 14.34
CA ILE A 356 -7.88 -2.17 13.54
C ILE A 356 -7.81 -3.49 12.78
N ALA A 357 -6.70 -3.76 12.11
CA ALA A 357 -6.49 -4.99 11.35
C ALA A 357 -6.67 -6.24 12.24
N ALA A 358 -6.04 -6.24 13.42
CA ALA A 358 -6.17 -7.34 14.38
C ALA A 358 -7.63 -7.55 14.84
N LYS A 359 -8.35 -6.46 15.16
CA LYS A 359 -9.76 -6.51 15.58
C LYS A 359 -10.70 -6.96 14.46
N THR A 360 -10.37 -6.70 13.22
CA THR A 360 -11.19 -7.03 12.05
C THR A 360 -10.72 -8.28 11.29
N GLN A 361 -9.69 -8.98 11.83
CA GLN A 361 -9.12 -10.21 11.27
C GLN A 361 -8.61 -10.04 9.84
N THR A 362 -7.92 -8.94 9.59
CA THR A 362 -7.27 -8.61 8.33
C THR A 362 -5.85 -8.08 8.56
N ILE A 363 -5.26 -7.41 7.57
CA ILE A 363 -3.93 -6.82 7.61
C ILE A 363 -3.99 -5.28 7.49
N ASN A 364 -3.00 -4.59 8.02
CA ASN A 364 -2.92 -3.14 7.99
C ASN A 364 -2.97 -2.55 6.57
N TYR A 365 -2.50 -3.31 5.56
CA TYR A 365 -2.63 -2.96 4.14
C TYR A 365 -4.08 -2.70 3.73
N GLU A 366 -5.00 -3.59 4.11
CA GLU A 366 -6.42 -3.46 3.78
C GLU A 366 -7.03 -2.24 4.48
N VAL A 367 -6.64 -1.97 5.72
CA VAL A 367 -7.14 -0.82 6.48
C VAL A 367 -6.80 0.50 5.79
N VAL A 368 -5.53 0.72 5.41
CA VAL A 368 -5.12 1.97 4.77
C VAL A 368 -5.59 2.07 3.31
N CYS A 369 -5.58 0.95 2.56
CA CYS A 369 -6.11 0.91 1.19
C CYS A 369 -7.64 1.07 1.13
N GLY A 370 -8.33 0.76 2.23
CA GLY A 370 -9.80 0.79 2.33
C GLY A 370 -10.40 2.18 2.46
N LEU A 371 -9.58 3.24 2.62
CA LEU A 371 -10.10 4.61 2.71
C LEU A 371 -10.78 5.02 1.40
N ALA A 372 -12.04 5.43 1.53
CA ALA A 372 -12.86 5.80 0.39
C ALA A 372 -12.31 7.02 -0.37
N ARG A 373 -12.64 7.09 -1.65
CA ARG A 373 -12.27 8.20 -2.53
C ARG A 373 -12.79 9.56 -2.04
N ARG A 374 -13.92 9.58 -1.33
CA ARG A 374 -14.52 10.83 -0.79
C ARG A 374 -13.76 11.42 0.40
N VAL A 375 -12.84 10.67 1.01
CA VAL A 375 -12.00 11.17 2.13
C VAL A 375 -10.87 11.99 1.55
N PRO A 376 -10.77 13.31 1.79
CA PRO A 376 -9.66 14.13 1.32
C PRO A 376 -8.34 13.68 1.94
N ARG A 377 -7.24 13.80 1.18
CA ARG A 377 -5.87 13.62 1.68
C ARG A 377 -5.28 15.00 1.95
N VAL A 378 -4.85 15.21 3.19
CA VAL A 378 -4.25 16.46 3.68
C VAL A 378 -2.77 16.19 3.93
N TYR A 379 -1.92 16.67 3.05
CA TYR A 379 -0.49 16.44 3.13
C TYR A 379 0.17 17.48 4.03
N LYS A 380 0.98 16.98 4.96
CA LYS A 380 1.75 17.80 5.89
C LYS A 380 3.24 17.56 5.69
N GLU A 381 4.00 18.63 5.68
CA GLU A 381 5.45 18.58 5.72
C GLU A 381 5.96 19.49 6.85
N ASN A 382 6.82 18.96 7.73
CA ASN A 382 7.29 19.64 8.94
C ASN A 382 6.12 20.19 9.80
N GLY A 383 5.04 19.40 9.94
CA GLY A 383 3.85 19.74 10.72
C GLY A 383 2.92 20.78 10.08
N LYS A 384 3.21 21.28 8.88
CA LYS A 384 2.40 22.27 8.17
C LYS A 384 1.69 21.65 6.96
N ILE A 385 0.42 22.02 6.76
CA ILE A 385 -0.31 21.62 5.56
C ILE A 385 0.36 22.28 4.34
N CYS A 386 0.78 21.46 3.38
CA CYS A 386 1.38 21.90 2.13
C CYS A 386 0.48 21.65 0.90
N GLU A 387 -0.40 20.64 0.97
CA GLU A 387 -1.30 20.31 -0.15
C GLU A 387 -2.57 19.63 0.40
N ILE A 388 -3.70 19.82 -0.28
CA ILE A 388 -4.95 19.09 -0.03
C ILE A 388 -5.43 18.52 -1.35
N TRP A 389 -5.70 17.22 -1.37
CA TRP A 389 -6.27 16.52 -2.51
C TRP A 389 -7.68 16.05 -2.19
N ASN A 390 -8.67 16.60 -2.90
CA ASN A 390 -10.08 16.23 -2.75
C ASN A 390 -10.62 15.69 -4.09
N ASN A 391 -10.79 14.38 -4.17
CA ASN A 391 -11.27 13.72 -5.38
C ASN A 391 -12.71 14.09 -5.79
N LEU A 392 -13.48 14.73 -4.93
CA LEU A 392 -14.84 15.18 -5.24
C LEU A 392 -14.88 16.59 -5.86
N GLU A 393 -13.79 17.34 -5.75
CA GLU A 393 -13.67 18.72 -6.24
C GLU A 393 -12.90 18.81 -7.56
N GLU A 394 -12.36 17.68 -8.06
CA GLU A 394 -11.73 17.60 -9.38
C GLU A 394 -12.79 17.58 -10.49
N THR A 395 -12.94 18.69 -11.17
CA THR A 395 -13.66 18.84 -12.44
C THR A 395 -12.70 19.14 -13.58
#